data_db9e890e072e6911c030c3bbe83fadec
#
_entry.id   db9e890e072e6911c030c3bbe83fadec
#
_cell.length_a   1.000
_cell.length_b   1.000
_cell.length_c   1.000
_cell.angle_alpha   90.00
_cell.angle_beta   90.00
_cell.angle_gamma   90.00
#
_symmetry.space_group_name_H-M   'P 1'
#
loop_
_entity.id
_entity.type
_entity.pdbx_description
1 polymer ?
#
loop_
_entity_poly.entity_id
_entity_poly.type
_entity_poly.pdbx_seq_one_letter_code
_entity_poly.pdbx_strand_id
1 'polypeptide(L)'
;MSTARRTHGFRESVIRGMTRLAREHRSINLAQGFPNFPAPELLKEAAKRAIQDDINQYAITWGAQRLREALARTYHRWYAMEVDPEREITVTCGATEAMISVLLALVNPGDEVIVFEPFYENYGPDTILADASPVYVPLEPGRPLDLDRLAAAFSAKTRAIIINTPSNPAGRVLTRAELEAIGELCIRHDAIAITDEIYEHIRFEGDHIPIATLPEMRNRTVTISGASKTFSVTGWRVGWIIAPLEMTNAIRKVHDFLTVGAPAPLQEGVAVALDELGREFYDGLAQSYRARRDLLHSALTEAGFRCTPPEGAYYILSDFSGLRDLVPSGTQLDDTAFAVWLSREIGVTPVPGSSFYRQGRGQTTVRFVFCKTDDVLLEATRRLRTLPSRTGSSADRPLEPALRSGLQR
;
A
#
# COMPACT_ATOMS: atom_id res chain seq x y z
N MET A 1 1.39 19.03 29.80
CA MET A 1 2.05 19.45 28.54
C MET A 1 1.08 19.11 27.41
N SER A 2 0.90 20.00 26.43
CA SER A 2 0.07 19.77 25.25
C SER A 2 0.95 19.22 24.11
N THR A 3 0.43 18.25 23.35
CA THR A 3 1.05 17.76 22.12
C THR A 3 0.75 18.68 20.94
N ALA A 4 1.50 18.55 19.83
CA ALA A 4 1.27 19.35 18.63
C ALA A 4 -0.14 19.08 18.03
N ARG A 5 -0.87 20.14 17.61
CA ARG A 5 -2.26 20.03 17.10
C ARG A 5 -2.39 19.02 15.96
N ARG A 6 -1.40 18.96 15.06
CA ARG A 6 -1.41 18.04 13.89
C ARG A 6 -1.51 16.57 14.27
N THR A 7 -0.99 16.17 15.45
CA THR A 7 -1.06 14.76 15.91
C THR A 7 -2.44 14.37 16.43
N HIS A 8 -3.36 15.32 16.63
CA HIS A 8 -4.74 15.04 17.03
C HIS A 8 -5.62 14.63 15.83
N GLY A 9 -5.17 14.85 14.59
CA GLY A 9 -5.92 14.56 13.37
C GLY A 9 -5.90 13.08 12.93
N PHE A 10 -5.08 12.23 13.55
CA PHE A 10 -4.97 10.81 13.20
C PHE A 10 -4.65 9.95 14.44
N ARG A 11 -4.79 8.63 14.29
CA ARG A 11 -4.60 7.62 15.35
C ARG A 11 -3.43 6.70 15.03
N GLU A 12 -3.02 5.88 16.02
CA GLU A 12 -2.06 4.79 15.77
C GLU A 12 -2.60 3.84 14.69
N SER A 13 -1.68 3.28 13.89
CA SER A 13 -1.98 2.30 12.85
C SER A 13 -2.79 1.12 13.39
N VAL A 14 -3.98 0.89 12.84
CA VAL A 14 -4.85 -0.24 13.17
C VAL A 14 -4.18 -1.57 12.79
N ILE A 15 -3.40 -1.60 11.69
CA ILE A 15 -2.65 -2.77 11.25
C ILE A 15 -1.68 -3.26 12.34
N ARG A 16 -1.03 -2.33 13.07
CA ARG A 16 -0.16 -2.68 14.20
C ARG A 16 -0.94 -3.27 15.37
N GLY A 17 -2.10 -2.69 15.69
CA GLY A 17 -3.01 -3.21 16.69
C GLY A 17 -3.44 -4.64 16.40
N MET A 18 -3.85 -4.94 15.17
CA MET A 18 -4.23 -6.28 14.74
C MET A 18 -3.06 -7.26 14.76
N THR A 19 -1.83 -6.81 14.51
CA THR A 19 -0.64 -7.66 14.64
C THR A 19 -0.36 -8.04 16.09
N ARG A 20 -0.57 -7.12 17.05
CA ARG A 20 -0.48 -7.45 18.50
C ARG A 20 -1.54 -8.48 18.90
N LEU A 21 -2.78 -8.26 18.44
CA LEU A 21 -3.90 -9.18 18.69
C LEU A 21 -3.61 -10.59 18.11
N ALA A 22 -3.06 -10.67 16.91
CA ALA A 22 -2.70 -11.94 16.29
C ALA A 22 -1.69 -12.74 17.14
N ARG A 23 -0.69 -12.06 17.72
CA ARG A 23 0.29 -12.68 18.62
C ARG A 23 -0.36 -13.15 19.93
N GLU A 24 -1.20 -12.34 20.53
CA GLU A 24 -1.92 -12.63 21.78
C GLU A 24 -2.77 -13.90 21.65
N HIS A 25 -3.53 -14.02 20.56
CA HIS A 25 -4.42 -15.15 20.32
C HIS A 25 -3.79 -16.30 19.51
N ARG A 26 -2.49 -16.21 19.18
CA ARG A 26 -1.79 -17.21 18.35
C ARG A 26 -2.54 -17.50 17.04
N SER A 27 -3.18 -16.47 16.49
CA SER A 27 -3.91 -16.55 15.25
C SER A 27 -2.98 -16.29 14.05
N ILE A 28 -3.38 -16.79 12.87
CA ILE A 28 -2.65 -16.54 11.62
C ILE A 28 -2.84 -15.08 11.24
N ASN A 29 -1.74 -14.34 11.20
CA ASN A 29 -1.75 -12.91 10.88
C ASN A 29 -1.88 -12.68 9.36
N LEU A 30 -3.11 -12.47 8.89
CA LEU A 30 -3.43 -11.99 7.54
C LEU A 30 -3.75 -10.47 7.52
N ALA A 31 -3.40 -9.74 8.59
CA ALA A 31 -3.58 -8.30 8.68
C ALA A 31 -2.39 -7.54 8.07
N GLN A 32 -1.16 -7.95 8.42
CA GLN A 32 0.04 -7.19 8.06
C GLN A 32 0.59 -7.58 6.69
N GLY A 33 0.61 -6.58 5.77
CA GLY A 33 1.03 -6.72 4.40
C GLY A 33 2.55 -6.73 4.21
N PHE A 34 3.21 -7.79 4.67
CA PHE A 34 4.58 -8.11 4.28
C PHE A 34 4.72 -9.60 3.94
N PRO A 35 5.50 -9.94 2.90
CA PRO A 35 5.81 -11.32 2.56
C PRO A 35 6.60 -11.99 3.68
N ASN A 36 6.29 -13.27 3.97
CA ASN A 36 7.05 -14.10 4.92
C ASN A 36 7.91 -15.17 4.24
N PHE A 37 8.07 -15.08 2.92
CA PHE A 37 8.99 -15.89 2.12
C PHE A 37 10.27 -15.11 1.81
N PRO A 38 11.37 -15.82 1.49
CA PRO A 38 12.69 -15.20 1.35
C PRO A 38 12.75 -14.22 0.17
N ALA A 39 13.60 -13.21 0.34
CA ALA A 39 14.04 -12.35 -0.76
C ALA A 39 14.90 -13.12 -1.76
N PRO A 40 15.05 -12.68 -3.03
CA PRO A 40 15.95 -13.26 -3.99
C PRO A 40 17.39 -13.35 -3.44
N GLU A 41 18.03 -14.52 -3.67
CA GLU A 41 19.38 -14.74 -3.15
C GLU A 41 20.40 -13.77 -3.74
N LEU A 42 20.27 -13.50 -5.05
CA LEU A 42 21.11 -12.53 -5.76
C LEU A 42 21.17 -11.17 -5.05
N LEU A 43 20.01 -10.65 -4.65
CA LEU A 43 19.88 -9.38 -3.96
C LEU A 43 20.55 -9.40 -2.57
N LYS A 44 20.39 -10.52 -1.82
CA LYS A 44 21.01 -10.68 -0.50
C LYS A 44 22.52 -10.78 -0.59
N GLU A 45 23.03 -11.58 -1.52
CA GLU A 45 24.47 -11.75 -1.73
C GLU A 45 25.15 -10.45 -2.19
N ALA A 46 24.48 -9.67 -3.04
CA ALA A 46 24.99 -8.36 -3.44
C ALA A 46 25.08 -7.38 -2.25
N ALA A 47 24.06 -7.33 -1.39
CA ALA A 47 24.10 -6.50 -0.18
C ALA A 47 25.17 -6.98 0.82
N LYS A 48 25.37 -8.28 0.99
CA LYS A 48 26.46 -8.84 1.82
C LYS A 48 27.82 -8.43 1.29
N ARG A 49 28.05 -8.53 -0.01
CA ARG A 49 29.30 -8.07 -0.63
C ARG A 49 29.51 -6.58 -0.39
N ALA A 50 28.49 -5.74 -0.58
CA ALA A 50 28.60 -4.31 -0.34
C ALA A 50 29.02 -3.98 1.10
N ILE A 51 28.48 -4.72 2.10
CA ILE A 51 28.90 -4.57 3.50
C ILE A 51 30.38 -5.01 3.69
N GLN A 52 30.82 -6.10 3.05
CA GLN A 52 32.18 -6.59 3.13
C GLN A 52 33.20 -5.69 2.43
N ASP A 53 32.76 -5.04 1.35
CA ASP A 53 33.58 -4.10 0.57
C ASP A 53 33.58 -2.67 1.17
N ASP A 54 33.11 -2.51 2.42
CA ASP A 54 33.05 -1.28 3.16
C ASP A 54 32.21 -0.15 2.51
N ILE A 55 31.20 -0.49 1.70
CA ILE A 55 30.20 0.46 1.22
C ILE A 55 29.22 0.78 2.37
N ASN A 56 29.77 1.29 3.50
CA ASN A 56 29.04 1.48 4.75
C ASN A 56 28.85 2.96 5.10
N GLN A 57 29.45 3.87 4.34
CA GLN A 57 29.30 5.31 4.54
C GLN A 57 28.07 5.84 3.80
N TYR A 58 27.72 7.09 4.05
CA TYR A 58 26.64 7.75 3.33
C TYR A 58 26.86 7.68 1.82
N ALA A 59 25.86 7.18 1.09
CA ALA A 59 25.74 7.53 -0.32
C ALA A 59 25.45 9.05 -0.42
N ILE A 60 25.57 9.64 -1.61
CA ILE A 60 25.01 10.97 -1.83
C ILE A 60 23.53 10.93 -1.40
N THR A 61 23.04 12.00 -0.77
CA THR A 61 21.76 11.98 -0.06
C THR A 61 20.58 11.51 -0.95
N TRP A 62 20.58 11.87 -2.23
CA TRP A 62 19.55 11.40 -3.18
C TRP A 62 19.80 10.00 -3.78
N GLY A 63 20.74 9.22 -3.22
CA GLY A 63 20.91 7.81 -3.52
C GLY A 63 22.18 7.45 -4.28
N ALA A 64 22.65 6.21 -4.07
CA ALA A 64 23.82 5.67 -4.75
C ALA A 64 23.67 5.76 -6.28
N GLN A 65 24.73 6.21 -6.96
CA GLN A 65 24.75 6.39 -8.41
C GLN A 65 24.32 5.10 -9.14
N ARG A 66 24.88 3.96 -8.74
CA ARG A 66 24.56 2.66 -9.32
C ARG A 66 23.07 2.34 -9.26
N LEU A 67 22.41 2.60 -8.14
CA LEU A 67 20.97 2.36 -8.01
C LEU A 67 20.16 3.30 -8.92
N ARG A 68 20.52 4.59 -8.97
CA ARG A 68 19.80 5.55 -9.81
C ARG A 68 19.93 5.20 -11.30
N GLU A 69 21.11 4.79 -11.75
CA GLU A 69 21.33 4.31 -13.12
C GLU A 69 20.56 3.01 -13.40
N ALA A 70 20.53 2.05 -12.45
CA ALA A 70 19.75 0.82 -12.59
C ALA A 70 18.23 1.11 -12.69
N LEU A 71 17.74 2.08 -11.91
CA LEU A 71 16.35 2.55 -11.99
C LEU A 71 16.05 3.16 -13.37
N ALA A 72 16.91 4.04 -13.88
CA ALA A 72 16.73 4.63 -15.21
C ALA A 72 16.61 3.54 -16.28
N ARG A 73 17.52 2.54 -16.28
CA ARG A 73 17.45 1.38 -17.19
C ARG A 73 16.17 0.57 -17.02
N THR A 74 15.71 0.40 -15.78
CA THR A 74 14.50 -0.36 -15.45
C THR A 74 13.25 0.33 -15.99
N TYR A 75 13.10 1.64 -15.79
CA TYR A 75 11.94 2.39 -16.30
C TYR A 75 11.94 2.48 -17.83
N HIS A 76 13.11 2.60 -18.46
CA HIS A 76 13.21 2.47 -19.90
C HIS A 76 12.76 1.09 -20.39
N ARG A 77 13.26 0.01 -19.78
CA ARG A 77 12.95 -1.39 -20.16
C ARG A 77 11.48 -1.75 -20.02
N TRP A 78 10.82 -1.31 -18.95
CA TRP A 78 9.45 -1.70 -18.66
C TRP A 78 8.40 -0.76 -19.24
N TYR A 79 8.70 0.53 -19.32
CA TYR A 79 7.72 1.56 -19.65
C TYR A 79 8.13 2.46 -20.80
N ALA A 80 9.27 2.20 -21.46
CA ALA A 80 9.87 3.08 -22.47
C ALA A 80 10.01 4.54 -21.98
N MET A 81 10.24 4.72 -20.68
CA MET A 81 10.31 6.02 -20.03
C MET A 81 11.78 6.41 -19.85
N GLU A 82 12.21 7.48 -20.55
CA GLU A 82 13.53 8.06 -20.36
C GLU A 82 13.57 8.85 -19.07
N VAL A 83 14.51 8.52 -18.20
CA VAL A 83 14.69 9.13 -16.87
C VAL A 83 16.15 9.50 -16.69
N ASP A 84 16.42 10.76 -16.38
CA ASP A 84 17.77 11.23 -16.04
C ASP A 84 18.12 10.80 -14.59
N PRO A 85 19.07 9.86 -14.39
CA PRO A 85 19.40 9.35 -13.07
C PRO A 85 19.97 10.41 -12.12
N GLU A 86 20.59 11.48 -12.65
CA GLU A 86 21.15 12.55 -11.84
C GLU A 86 20.11 13.61 -11.46
N ARG A 87 19.13 13.86 -12.32
CA ARG A 87 18.25 15.02 -12.20
C ARG A 87 16.82 14.68 -11.79
N GLU A 88 16.37 13.44 -12.00
CA GLU A 88 14.97 13.07 -11.81
C GLU A 88 14.72 11.97 -10.79
N ILE A 89 15.78 11.29 -10.28
CA ILE A 89 15.65 10.20 -9.30
C ILE A 89 16.11 10.63 -7.93
N THR A 90 15.32 10.33 -6.91
CA THR A 90 15.68 10.44 -5.48
C THR A 90 15.38 9.12 -4.78
N VAL A 91 16.40 8.49 -4.21
CA VAL A 91 16.24 7.26 -3.40
C VAL A 91 15.91 7.66 -1.97
N THR A 92 14.94 6.97 -1.37
CA THR A 92 14.36 7.30 -0.07
C THR A 92 14.35 6.12 0.89
N CYS A 93 14.12 6.35 2.18
CA CYS A 93 13.93 5.29 3.17
C CYS A 93 12.57 4.59 3.03
N GLY A 94 12.32 4.04 1.85
CA GLY A 94 11.08 3.39 1.42
C GLY A 94 10.04 4.40 0.93
N ALA A 95 8.99 3.87 0.28
CA ALA A 95 7.89 4.68 -0.29
C ALA A 95 7.14 5.52 0.76
N THR A 96 7.18 5.14 2.05
CA THR A 96 6.57 5.93 3.14
C THR A 96 7.27 7.26 3.33
N GLU A 97 8.60 7.26 3.35
CA GLU A 97 9.38 8.52 3.43
C GLU A 97 9.25 9.31 2.12
N ALA A 98 9.22 8.62 0.97
CA ALA A 98 8.98 9.25 -0.32
C ALA A 98 7.68 10.07 -0.32
N MET A 99 6.56 9.49 0.15
CA MET A 99 5.26 10.15 0.17
C MET A 99 5.27 11.42 1.02
N ILE A 100 5.78 11.35 2.25
CA ILE A 100 5.82 12.54 3.13
C ILE A 100 6.79 13.59 2.59
N SER A 101 7.92 13.20 2.02
CA SER A 101 8.87 14.16 1.40
C SER A 101 8.25 14.91 0.24
N VAL A 102 7.47 14.21 -0.60
CA VAL A 102 6.77 14.80 -1.76
C VAL A 102 5.71 15.78 -1.27
N LEU A 103 4.87 15.39 -0.30
CA LEU A 103 3.82 16.26 0.21
C LEU A 103 4.39 17.51 0.88
N LEU A 104 5.41 17.37 1.73
CA LEU A 104 6.07 18.53 2.39
C LEU A 104 6.78 19.46 1.40
N ALA A 105 7.23 18.92 0.24
CA ALA A 105 7.96 19.73 -0.75
C ALA A 105 7.04 20.45 -1.74
N LEU A 106 5.85 19.88 -2.04
CA LEU A 106 5.02 20.33 -3.17
C LEU A 106 3.64 20.85 -2.77
N VAL A 107 3.24 20.68 -1.51
CA VAL A 107 1.92 21.08 -1.01
C VAL A 107 2.09 22.13 0.09
N ASN A 108 1.29 23.20 0.02
CA ASN A 108 1.34 24.29 0.99
C ASN A 108 0.22 24.15 2.05
N PRO A 109 0.36 24.82 3.20
CA PRO A 109 -0.72 24.93 4.16
C PRO A 109 -2.00 25.49 3.53
N GLY A 110 -3.11 24.76 3.71
CA GLY A 110 -4.43 25.13 3.17
C GLY A 110 -4.74 24.60 1.78
N ASP A 111 -3.79 23.94 1.11
CA ASP A 111 -4.04 23.22 -0.13
C ASP A 111 -4.92 21.98 0.13
N GLU A 112 -5.53 21.47 -0.93
CA GLU A 112 -6.31 20.23 -0.94
C GLU A 112 -5.58 19.15 -1.71
N VAL A 113 -5.61 17.91 -1.16
CA VAL A 113 -5.06 16.72 -1.80
C VAL A 113 -6.17 15.68 -1.97
N ILE A 114 -6.47 15.31 -3.21
CA ILE A 114 -7.48 14.28 -3.48
C ILE A 114 -6.89 12.91 -3.16
N VAL A 115 -7.65 12.10 -2.40
CA VAL A 115 -7.30 10.74 -1.99
C VAL A 115 -8.46 9.81 -2.31
N PHE A 116 -8.21 8.74 -3.06
CA PHE A 116 -9.23 7.74 -3.34
C PHE A 116 -9.57 6.90 -2.09
N GLU A 117 -10.85 6.57 -1.90
CA GLU A 117 -11.35 5.66 -0.87
C GLU A 117 -11.87 4.35 -1.50
N PRO A 118 -11.45 3.18 -1.00
CA PRO A 118 -10.58 2.93 0.16
C PRO A 118 -9.12 3.30 -0.09
N PHE A 119 -8.42 3.77 0.96
CA PHE A 119 -7.06 4.30 0.88
C PHE A 119 -6.07 3.49 1.73
N TYR A 120 -4.78 3.61 1.43
CA TYR A 120 -3.75 3.21 2.36
C TYR A 120 -3.65 4.22 3.52
N GLU A 121 -3.55 3.71 4.75
CA GLU A 121 -3.70 4.49 5.99
C GLU A 121 -2.76 5.71 6.13
N ASN A 122 -1.65 5.77 5.39
CA ASN A 122 -0.69 6.88 5.48
C ASN A 122 -1.13 8.15 4.74
N TYR A 123 -1.90 8.05 3.66
CA TYR A 123 -2.15 9.22 2.78
C TYR A 123 -2.86 10.36 3.49
N GLY A 124 -3.84 10.06 4.33
CA GLY A 124 -4.53 11.07 5.14
C GLY A 124 -3.60 11.73 6.17
N PRO A 125 -2.94 10.98 7.05
CA PRO A 125 -1.95 11.50 7.99
C PRO A 125 -0.82 12.30 7.34
N ASP A 126 -0.26 11.83 6.22
CA ASP A 126 0.83 12.54 5.52
C ASP A 126 0.34 13.89 4.96
N THR A 127 -0.89 13.94 4.42
CA THR A 127 -1.53 15.19 3.98
C THR A 127 -1.72 16.17 5.15
N ILE A 128 -2.20 15.69 6.30
CA ILE A 128 -2.36 16.51 7.52
C ILE A 128 -1.02 17.00 8.05
N LEU A 129 0.03 16.18 7.99
CA LEU A 129 1.39 16.57 8.39
C LEU A 129 1.96 17.69 7.50
N ALA A 130 1.52 17.77 6.25
CA ALA A 130 1.84 18.86 5.33
C ALA A 130 0.94 20.12 5.54
N ASP A 131 0.12 20.16 6.60
CA ASP A 131 -0.85 21.22 6.90
C ASP A 131 -1.89 21.42 5.76
N ALA A 132 -2.15 20.37 4.95
CA ALA A 132 -3.14 20.34 3.88
C ALA A 132 -4.39 19.55 4.27
N SER A 133 -5.42 19.62 3.45
CA SER A 133 -6.72 18.98 3.67
C SER A 133 -6.92 17.82 2.68
N PRO A 134 -7.10 16.56 3.14
CA PRO A 134 -7.45 15.48 2.26
C PRO A 134 -8.92 15.55 1.82
N VAL A 135 -9.16 15.46 0.49
CA VAL A 135 -10.49 15.37 -0.14
C VAL A 135 -10.68 13.93 -0.62
N TYR A 136 -11.67 13.23 -0.04
CA TYR A 136 -11.86 11.82 -0.31
C TYR A 136 -12.85 11.55 -1.44
N VAL A 137 -12.44 10.74 -2.42
CA VAL A 137 -13.26 10.34 -3.57
C VAL A 137 -13.39 8.81 -3.59
N PRO A 138 -14.62 8.26 -3.62
CA PRO A 138 -14.81 6.81 -3.68
C PRO A 138 -14.27 6.19 -4.97
N LEU A 139 -13.55 5.07 -4.79
CA LEU A 139 -13.05 4.20 -5.83
C LEU A 139 -13.35 2.75 -5.45
N GLU A 140 -14.61 2.36 -5.60
CA GLU A 140 -15.11 1.08 -5.09
C GLU A 140 -14.51 -0.11 -5.89
N PRO A 141 -14.13 -1.22 -5.21
CA PRO A 141 -13.68 -2.44 -5.88
C PRO A 141 -14.72 -2.96 -6.86
N GLY A 142 -14.29 -3.35 -8.07
CA GLY A 142 -15.15 -3.92 -9.09
C GLY A 142 -16.16 -2.95 -9.74
N ARG A 143 -16.02 -1.63 -9.51
CA ARG A 143 -16.84 -0.60 -10.14
C ARG A 143 -15.98 0.39 -10.94
N PRO A 144 -16.47 0.92 -12.06
CA PRO A 144 -15.80 2.01 -12.76
C PRO A 144 -15.60 3.22 -11.85
N LEU A 145 -14.57 4.03 -12.14
CA LEU A 145 -14.37 5.33 -11.49
C LEU A 145 -15.52 6.27 -11.88
N ASP A 146 -16.18 6.86 -10.87
CA ASP A 146 -17.17 7.91 -11.07
C ASP A 146 -16.47 9.23 -11.44
N LEU A 147 -16.42 9.53 -12.73
CA LEU A 147 -15.70 10.68 -13.27
C LEU A 147 -16.35 12.00 -12.89
N ASP A 148 -17.69 12.06 -12.79
CA ASP A 148 -18.40 13.27 -12.39
C ASP A 148 -18.09 13.61 -10.94
N ARG A 149 -18.10 12.59 -10.08
CA ARG A 149 -17.73 12.76 -8.67
C ARG A 149 -16.27 13.12 -8.49
N LEU A 150 -15.39 12.54 -9.29
CA LEU A 150 -13.98 12.91 -9.28
C LEU A 150 -13.79 14.36 -9.72
N ALA A 151 -14.41 14.77 -10.84
CA ALA A 151 -14.33 16.14 -11.34
C ALA A 151 -14.87 17.16 -10.33
N ALA A 152 -15.97 16.84 -9.64
CA ALA A 152 -16.54 17.68 -8.59
C ALA A 152 -15.65 17.82 -7.34
N ALA A 153 -14.68 16.92 -7.15
CA ALA A 153 -13.73 17.00 -6.03
C ALA A 153 -12.57 17.96 -6.28
N PHE A 154 -12.33 18.36 -7.54
CA PHE A 154 -11.32 19.37 -7.85
C PHE A 154 -11.84 20.78 -7.58
N SER A 155 -11.05 21.59 -6.92
CA SER A 155 -11.30 22.99 -6.61
C SER A 155 -10.10 23.86 -6.97
N ALA A 156 -10.21 25.17 -6.79
CA ALA A 156 -9.09 26.09 -6.94
C ALA A 156 -7.97 25.88 -5.88
N LYS A 157 -8.23 25.06 -4.85
CA LYS A 157 -7.27 24.69 -3.81
C LYS A 157 -6.61 23.34 -4.06
N THR A 158 -7.12 22.57 -5.03
CA THR A 158 -6.57 21.23 -5.30
C THR A 158 -5.16 21.35 -5.86
N ARG A 159 -4.18 20.93 -5.07
CA ARG A 159 -2.76 20.95 -5.42
C ARG A 159 -2.30 19.61 -5.99
N ALA A 160 -2.83 18.50 -5.45
CA ALA A 160 -2.41 17.17 -5.87
C ALA A 160 -3.53 16.15 -5.77
N ILE A 161 -3.36 15.03 -6.48
CA ILE A 161 -4.13 13.81 -6.34
C ILE A 161 -3.18 12.63 -6.08
N ILE A 162 -3.48 11.81 -5.06
CA ILE A 162 -2.72 10.58 -4.77
C ILE A 162 -3.40 9.41 -5.47
N ILE A 163 -2.63 8.69 -6.28
CA ILE A 163 -3.06 7.55 -7.09
C ILE A 163 -2.26 6.32 -6.66
N ASN A 164 -2.91 5.27 -6.15
CA ASN A 164 -2.28 4.01 -5.83
C ASN A 164 -2.81 2.91 -6.75
N THR A 165 -1.96 2.44 -7.66
CA THR A 165 -2.30 1.40 -8.64
C THR A 165 -1.10 0.49 -8.93
N PRO A 166 -1.22 -0.84 -8.71
CA PRO A 166 -2.31 -1.57 -8.03
C PRO A 166 -2.51 -1.11 -6.59
N SER A 167 -3.78 -1.09 -6.11
CA SER A 167 -4.14 -0.39 -4.88
C SER A 167 -4.09 -1.24 -3.62
N ASN A 168 -3.78 -0.60 -2.50
CA ASN A 168 -4.02 -1.08 -1.15
C ASN A 168 -5.17 -0.24 -0.53
N PRO A 169 -6.30 -0.83 -0.11
CA PRO A 169 -6.54 -2.24 0.23
C PRO A 169 -7.28 -3.07 -0.84
N ALA A 170 -7.69 -2.46 -1.95
CA ALA A 170 -8.68 -3.05 -2.86
C ALA A 170 -8.08 -3.98 -3.93
N GLY A 171 -6.77 -3.88 -4.21
CA GLY A 171 -6.12 -4.64 -5.27
C GLY A 171 -6.56 -4.24 -6.68
N ARG A 172 -7.13 -3.04 -6.84
CA ARG A 172 -7.60 -2.52 -8.12
C ARG A 172 -6.45 -2.02 -8.96
N VAL A 173 -6.48 -2.28 -10.27
CA VAL A 173 -5.60 -1.71 -11.29
C VAL A 173 -6.41 -0.68 -12.09
N LEU A 174 -5.95 0.57 -12.17
CA LEU A 174 -6.61 1.58 -12.95
C LEU A 174 -6.41 1.33 -14.45
N THR A 175 -7.49 1.44 -15.20
CA THR A 175 -7.47 1.31 -16.66
C THR A 175 -6.83 2.53 -17.32
N ARG A 176 -6.38 2.38 -18.57
CA ARG A 176 -5.86 3.50 -19.38
C ARG A 176 -6.87 4.65 -19.44
N ALA A 177 -8.15 4.36 -19.71
CA ALA A 177 -9.18 5.39 -19.81
C ALA A 177 -9.40 6.15 -18.48
N GLU A 178 -9.33 5.46 -17.33
CA GLU A 178 -9.40 6.11 -16.01
C GLU A 178 -8.18 6.99 -15.75
N LEU A 179 -6.97 6.52 -16.09
CA LEU A 179 -5.74 7.31 -15.96
C LEU A 179 -5.72 8.53 -16.88
N GLU A 180 -6.21 8.41 -18.12
CA GLU A 180 -6.36 9.53 -19.05
C GLU A 180 -7.34 10.56 -18.51
N ALA A 181 -8.51 10.14 -18.01
CA ALA A 181 -9.47 11.05 -17.39
C ALA A 181 -8.93 11.76 -16.13
N ILE A 182 -8.18 11.07 -15.29
CA ILE A 182 -7.47 11.69 -14.16
C ILE A 182 -6.45 12.70 -14.66
N GLY A 183 -5.68 12.34 -15.70
CA GLY A 183 -4.67 13.21 -16.33
C GLY A 183 -5.29 14.51 -16.87
N GLU A 184 -6.42 14.43 -17.59
CA GLU A 184 -7.14 15.60 -18.09
C GLU A 184 -7.59 16.54 -16.96
N LEU A 185 -8.04 15.98 -15.83
CA LEU A 185 -8.40 16.80 -14.66
C LEU A 185 -7.16 17.44 -14.03
N CYS A 186 -6.05 16.73 -13.93
CA CYS A 186 -4.80 17.29 -13.44
C CYS A 186 -4.31 18.45 -14.34
N ILE A 187 -4.40 18.30 -15.65
CA ILE A 187 -4.02 19.36 -16.62
C ILE A 187 -4.93 20.58 -16.46
N ARG A 188 -6.25 20.37 -16.43
CA ARG A 188 -7.27 21.42 -16.31
C ARG A 188 -7.14 22.26 -15.05
N HIS A 189 -6.77 21.63 -13.94
CA HIS A 189 -6.71 22.26 -12.60
C HIS A 189 -5.28 22.59 -12.16
N ASP A 190 -4.27 22.38 -13.03
CA ASP A 190 -2.85 22.51 -12.70
C ASP A 190 -2.44 21.73 -11.45
N ALA A 191 -2.99 20.54 -11.30
CA ALA A 191 -2.74 19.66 -10.17
C ALA A 191 -1.61 18.66 -10.47
N ILE A 192 -0.92 18.21 -9.42
CA ILE A 192 0.16 17.21 -9.46
C ILE A 192 -0.45 15.82 -9.27
N ALA A 193 -0.09 14.87 -10.13
CA ALA A 193 -0.35 13.45 -9.91
C ALA A 193 0.79 12.83 -9.08
N ILE A 194 0.52 12.44 -7.83
CA ILE A 194 1.45 11.68 -6.97
C ILE A 194 1.03 10.22 -7.04
N THR A 195 1.85 9.38 -7.69
CA THR A 195 1.53 7.96 -7.88
C THR A 195 2.32 7.09 -6.93
N ASP A 196 1.64 6.20 -6.21
CA ASP A 196 2.24 5.12 -5.41
C ASP A 196 2.12 3.82 -6.19
N GLU A 197 3.20 3.43 -6.87
CA GLU A 197 3.29 2.30 -7.79
C GLU A 197 4.03 1.10 -7.17
N ILE A 198 4.07 1.01 -5.85
CA ILE A 198 4.84 0.02 -5.09
C ILE A 198 4.49 -1.45 -5.43
N TYR A 199 3.34 -1.69 -6.06
CA TYR A 199 2.86 -3.01 -6.50
C TYR A 199 2.93 -3.21 -8.01
N GLU A 200 3.62 -2.38 -8.77
CA GLU A 200 3.69 -2.36 -10.24
C GLU A 200 3.97 -3.74 -10.88
N HIS A 201 4.76 -4.60 -10.22
CA HIS A 201 5.07 -5.95 -10.66
C HIS A 201 4.19 -7.06 -10.05
N ILE A 202 3.23 -6.71 -9.19
CA ILE A 202 2.30 -7.64 -8.56
C ILE A 202 0.91 -7.36 -9.11
N ARG A 203 0.67 -7.76 -10.35
CA ARG A 203 -0.60 -7.60 -11.06
C ARG A 203 -1.00 -8.90 -11.74
N PHE A 204 -2.28 -9.11 -11.85
CA PHE A 204 -2.85 -10.36 -12.35
C PHE A 204 -3.71 -10.13 -13.58
N GLU A 205 -4.29 -8.95 -13.68
CA GLU A 205 -5.14 -8.51 -14.78
C GLU A 205 -4.67 -7.11 -15.24
N GLY A 206 -4.89 -6.81 -16.53
CA GLY A 206 -4.53 -5.53 -17.13
C GLY A 206 -3.02 -5.28 -17.22
N ASP A 207 -2.67 -4.07 -17.62
CA ASP A 207 -1.30 -3.57 -17.68
C ASP A 207 -1.06 -2.48 -16.65
N HIS A 208 0.13 -2.48 -16.02
CA HIS A 208 0.55 -1.32 -15.25
C HIS A 208 0.97 -0.20 -16.20
N ILE A 209 0.32 0.94 -16.07
CA ILE A 209 0.56 2.13 -16.89
C ILE A 209 0.97 3.26 -15.96
N PRO A 210 2.26 3.64 -15.90
CA PRO A 210 2.65 4.83 -15.18
C PRO A 210 1.99 6.05 -15.82
N ILE A 211 1.24 6.83 -15.04
CA ILE A 211 0.52 8.00 -15.56
C ILE A 211 1.49 9.03 -16.17
N ALA A 212 2.76 9.04 -15.74
CA ALA A 212 3.82 9.86 -16.30
C ALA A 212 4.09 9.59 -17.79
N THR A 213 3.68 8.43 -18.33
CA THR A 213 3.82 8.08 -19.75
C THR A 213 2.67 8.60 -20.63
N LEU A 214 1.62 9.12 -20.03
CA LEU A 214 0.49 9.69 -20.77
C LEU A 214 0.82 11.10 -21.28
N PRO A 215 0.18 11.54 -22.38
CA PRO A 215 0.41 12.88 -22.93
C PRO A 215 0.29 13.97 -21.86
N GLU A 216 1.22 14.93 -21.87
CA GLU A 216 1.30 16.09 -20.97
C GLU A 216 1.45 15.77 -19.47
N MET A 217 1.47 14.47 -19.07
CA MET A 217 1.57 14.10 -17.67
C MET A 217 2.99 14.04 -17.14
N ARG A 218 4.01 13.90 -18.00
CA ARG A 218 5.42 13.79 -17.58
C ARG A 218 5.86 14.91 -16.62
N ASN A 219 5.50 16.15 -16.93
CA ASN A 219 5.94 17.33 -16.19
C ASN A 219 5.10 17.66 -14.96
N ARG A 220 4.05 16.86 -14.67
CA ARG A 220 3.18 17.03 -13.49
C ARG A 220 2.98 15.76 -12.68
N THR A 221 3.80 14.74 -12.94
CA THR A 221 3.72 13.46 -12.20
C THR A 221 4.94 13.27 -11.31
N VAL A 222 4.69 12.81 -10.10
CA VAL A 222 5.67 12.28 -9.17
C VAL A 222 5.38 10.80 -8.98
N THR A 223 6.25 9.94 -9.50
CA THR A 223 6.14 8.48 -9.35
C THR A 223 6.91 8.02 -8.13
N ILE A 224 6.25 7.31 -7.22
CA ILE A 224 6.83 6.69 -6.03
C ILE A 224 6.75 5.17 -6.19
N SER A 225 7.87 4.48 -5.97
CA SER A 225 7.92 3.02 -5.91
C SER A 225 9.01 2.55 -4.94
N GLY A 226 9.36 1.26 -4.93
CA GLY A 226 10.39 0.75 -4.05
C GLY A 226 10.60 -0.77 -4.09
N ALA A 227 11.71 -1.22 -3.55
CA ALA A 227 12.13 -2.63 -3.52
C ALA A 227 11.27 -3.51 -2.60
N SER A 228 10.54 -2.91 -1.66
CA SER A 228 9.92 -3.58 -0.51
C SER A 228 8.99 -4.72 -0.87
N LYS A 229 8.20 -4.59 -1.94
CA LYS A 229 7.13 -5.53 -2.29
C LYS A 229 7.57 -6.52 -3.35
N THR A 230 8.18 -6.02 -4.40
CA THR A 230 8.71 -6.83 -5.51
C THR A 230 9.76 -7.83 -5.03
N PHE A 231 10.67 -7.41 -4.16
CA PHE A 231 11.77 -8.26 -3.69
C PHE A 231 11.59 -8.82 -2.28
N SER A 232 10.41 -8.68 -1.66
CA SER A 232 10.13 -9.19 -0.29
C SER A 232 11.09 -8.64 0.78
N VAL A 233 11.51 -7.37 0.67
CA VAL A 233 12.47 -6.71 1.57
C VAL A 233 11.88 -5.47 2.25
N THR A 234 10.70 -5.62 2.82
CA THR A 234 9.99 -4.50 3.47
C THR A 234 10.80 -3.80 4.58
N GLY A 235 11.69 -4.54 5.26
CA GLY A 235 12.58 -4.04 6.31
C GLY A 235 13.83 -3.31 5.80
N TRP A 236 14.16 -3.41 4.51
CA TRP A 236 15.36 -2.75 3.95
C TRP A 236 15.20 -1.25 3.78
N ARG A 237 13.98 -0.78 3.71
CA ARG A 237 13.68 0.63 3.58
C ARG A 237 14.38 1.30 2.38
N VAL A 238 14.25 0.69 1.20
CA VAL A 238 14.72 1.27 -0.07
C VAL A 238 13.53 1.54 -0.97
N GLY A 239 13.26 2.81 -1.21
CA GLY A 239 12.24 3.32 -2.13
C GLY A 239 12.85 4.39 -3.02
N TRP A 240 12.07 4.91 -3.95
CA TRP A 240 12.52 5.97 -4.85
C TRP A 240 11.35 6.84 -5.33
N ILE A 241 11.72 8.03 -5.76
CA ILE A 241 10.88 9.02 -6.40
C ILE A 241 11.45 9.28 -7.78
N ILE A 242 10.58 9.36 -8.79
CA ILE A 242 10.92 9.88 -10.12
C ILE A 242 10.02 11.08 -10.36
N ALA A 243 10.62 12.24 -10.59
CA ALA A 243 9.90 13.49 -10.79
C ALA A 243 10.65 14.42 -11.75
N PRO A 244 9.98 15.41 -12.37
CA PRO A 244 10.64 16.47 -13.12
C PRO A 244 11.66 17.22 -12.27
N LEU A 245 12.70 17.73 -12.91
CA LEU A 245 13.84 18.39 -12.24
C LEU A 245 13.44 19.42 -11.18
N GLU A 246 12.47 20.28 -11.48
CA GLU A 246 12.05 21.34 -10.56
C GLU A 246 11.46 20.74 -9.28
N MET A 247 10.58 19.75 -9.40
CA MET A 247 10.01 19.03 -8.25
C MET A 247 11.08 18.23 -7.53
N THR A 248 11.97 17.55 -8.25
CA THR A 248 13.08 16.79 -7.66
C THR A 248 13.96 17.68 -6.79
N ASN A 249 14.30 18.89 -7.23
CA ASN A 249 15.10 19.83 -6.46
C ASN A 249 14.40 20.26 -5.15
N ALA A 250 13.08 20.41 -5.16
CA ALA A 250 12.31 20.72 -3.95
C ALA A 250 12.24 19.50 -3.02
N ILE A 251 11.96 18.33 -3.56
CA ILE A 251 11.84 17.07 -2.81
C ILE A 251 13.17 16.72 -2.13
N ARG A 252 14.31 16.84 -2.82
CA ARG A 252 15.63 16.55 -2.27
C ARG A 252 15.98 17.41 -1.06
N LYS A 253 15.55 18.69 -1.03
CA LYS A 253 15.74 19.57 0.13
C LYS A 253 15.01 19.05 1.37
N VAL A 254 13.80 18.54 1.20
CA VAL A 254 13.03 17.96 2.30
C VAL A 254 13.61 16.62 2.73
N HIS A 255 13.88 15.73 1.78
CA HIS A 255 14.49 14.42 2.02
C HIS A 255 15.80 14.50 2.80
N ASP A 256 16.66 15.45 2.46
CA ASP A 256 17.97 15.66 3.09
C ASP A 256 17.85 15.90 4.61
N PHE A 257 16.85 16.66 5.03
CA PHE A 257 16.60 16.95 6.45
C PHE A 257 15.69 15.97 7.17
N LEU A 258 15.00 15.08 6.45
CA LEU A 258 14.19 14.03 7.08
C LEU A 258 15.02 12.81 7.47
N THR A 259 15.84 12.30 6.56
CA THR A 259 16.49 10.99 6.72
C THR A 259 17.95 10.96 6.31
N VAL A 260 18.49 12.01 5.67
CA VAL A 260 19.82 12.10 5.09
C VAL A 260 20.05 11.14 3.91
N GLY A 261 19.50 9.94 3.95
CA GLY A 261 19.60 8.97 2.85
C GLY A 261 19.21 7.55 3.27
N ALA A 262 18.96 6.72 2.29
CA ALA A 262 18.67 5.29 2.46
C ALA A 262 19.99 4.50 2.72
N PRO A 263 19.91 3.30 3.35
CA PRO A 263 21.08 2.49 3.68
C PRO A 263 21.90 2.10 2.44
N ALA A 264 23.16 2.58 2.36
CA ALA A 264 24.02 2.43 1.18
C ALA A 264 24.23 0.96 0.75
N PRO A 265 24.57 -0.01 1.64
CA PRO A 265 24.79 -1.40 1.21
C PRO A 265 23.53 -2.06 0.61
N LEU A 266 22.36 -1.66 1.11
CA LEU A 266 21.07 -2.23 0.63
C LEU A 266 20.67 -1.64 -0.72
N GLN A 267 21.09 -0.41 -1.03
CA GLN A 267 20.95 0.18 -2.35
C GLN A 267 21.73 -0.60 -3.40
N GLU A 268 22.96 -1.04 -3.09
CA GLU A 268 23.76 -1.89 -3.97
C GLU A 268 23.06 -3.22 -4.28
N GLY A 269 22.50 -3.87 -3.25
CA GLY A 269 21.71 -5.08 -3.43
C GLY A 269 20.52 -4.89 -4.37
N VAL A 270 19.79 -3.79 -4.20
CA VAL A 270 18.64 -3.46 -5.05
C VAL A 270 19.08 -3.16 -6.49
N ALA A 271 20.18 -2.43 -6.68
CA ALA A 271 20.72 -2.14 -8.01
C ALA A 271 21.04 -3.41 -8.81
N VAL A 272 21.71 -4.38 -8.16
CA VAL A 272 22.01 -5.68 -8.78
C VAL A 272 20.74 -6.44 -9.14
N ALA A 273 19.74 -6.45 -8.25
CA ALA A 273 18.48 -7.12 -8.52
C ALA A 273 17.72 -6.52 -9.71
N LEU A 274 17.71 -5.20 -9.83
CA LEU A 274 17.08 -4.49 -10.96
C LEU A 274 17.78 -4.77 -12.30
N ASP A 275 19.11 -4.88 -12.29
CA ASP A 275 19.88 -5.12 -13.50
C ASP A 275 19.86 -6.58 -13.94
N GLU A 276 19.96 -7.53 -13.01
CA GLU A 276 20.26 -8.93 -13.30
C GLU A 276 19.04 -9.86 -13.23
N LEU A 277 17.95 -9.49 -12.52
CA LEU A 277 16.74 -10.31 -12.53
C LEU A 277 15.98 -10.08 -13.84
N GLY A 278 15.87 -11.16 -14.62
CA GLY A 278 15.20 -11.17 -15.91
C GLY A 278 13.66 -11.16 -15.79
N ARG A 279 13.00 -11.09 -16.93
CA ARG A 279 11.53 -11.04 -17.02
C ARG A 279 10.87 -12.26 -16.35
N GLU A 280 11.51 -13.41 -16.41
CA GLU A 280 11.06 -14.66 -15.79
C GLU A 280 10.88 -14.56 -14.27
N PHE A 281 11.70 -13.73 -13.58
CA PHE A 281 11.50 -13.46 -12.16
C PHE A 281 10.18 -12.72 -11.90
N TYR A 282 9.91 -11.66 -12.65
CA TYR A 282 8.71 -10.83 -12.47
C TYR A 282 7.43 -11.58 -12.90
N ASP A 283 7.50 -12.35 -13.99
CA ASP A 283 6.38 -13.20 -14.45
C ASP A 283 6.09 -14.31 -13.42
N GLY A 284 7.14 -14.96 -12.88
CA GLY A 284 7.02 -15.94 -11.81
C GLY A 284 6.46 -15.36 -10.51
N LEU A 285 6.86 -14.14 -10.15
CA LEU A 285 6.32 -13.40 -9.01
C LEU A 285 4.82 -13.18 -9.17
N ALA A 286 4.38 -12.64 -10.31
CA ALA A 286 2.98 -12.37 -10.59
C ALA A 286 2.15 -13.68 -10.58
N GLN A 287 2.65 -14.75 -11.22
CA GLN A 287 2.00 -16.07 -11.24
C GLN A 287 1.86 -16.66 -9.82
N SER A 288 2.92 -16.58 -9.02
CA SER A 288 2.93 -17.08 -7.65
C SER A 288 1.90 -16.33 -6.77
N TYR A 289 1.82 -15.01 -6.91
CA TYR A 289 0.81 -14.23 -6.19
C TYR A 289 -0.62 -14.47 -6.70
N ARG A 290 -0.80 -14.67 -8.00
CA ARG A 290 -2.10 -15.06 -8.58
C ARG A 290 -2.61 -16.37 -7.97
N ALA A 291 -1.77 -17.39 -7.87
CA ALA A 291 -2.15 -18.67 -7.25
C ALA A 291 -2.58 -18.50 -5.79
N ARG A 292 -1.85 -17.69 -5.02
CA ARG A 292 -2.18 -17.37 -3.61
C ARG A 292 -3.48 -16.56 -3.49
N ARG A 293 -3.71 -15.61 -4.41
CA ARG A 293 -4.97 -14.87 -4.53
C ARG A 293 -6.13 -15.84 -4.69
N ASP A 294 -6.04 -16.72 -5.68
CA ASP A 294 -7.12 -17.63 -6.04
C ASP A 294 -7.43 -18.61 -4.91
N LEU A 295 -6.39 -19.12 -4.22
CA LEU A 295 -6.54 -19.97 -3.05
C LEU A 295 -7.30 -19.26 -1.91
N LEU A 296 -6.89 -18.06 -1.54
CA LEU A 296 -7.53 -17.33 -0.43
C LEU A 296 -8.92 -16.82 -0.83
N HIS A 297 -9.09 -16.31 -2.06
CA HIS A 297 -10.36 -15.81 -2.57
C HIS A 297 -11.44 -16.91 -2.59
N SER A 298 -11.11 -18.12 -3.10
CA SER A 298 -12.00 -19.27 -3.08
C SER A 298 -12.45 -19.60 -1.65
N ALA A 299 -11.51 -19.70 -0.71
CA ALA A 299 -11.80 -20.01 0.68
C ALA A 299 -12.67 -18.95 1.37
N LEU A 300 -12.45 -17.67 1.09
CA LEU A 300 -13.29 -16.59 1.62
C LEU A 300 -14.71 -16.66 1.06
N THR A 301 -14.86 -16.91 -0.24
CA THR A 301 -16.17 -17.06 -0.89
C THR A 301 -16.94 -18.27 -0.34
N GLU A 302 -16.28 -19.42 -0.22
CA GLU A 302 -16.84 -20.64 0.39
C GLU A 302 -17.21 -20.42 1.86
N ALA A 303 -16.48 -19.59 2.58
CA ALA A 303 -16.76 -19.22 3.96
C ALA A 303 -17.92 -18.22 4.10
N GLY A 304 -18.47 -17.68 3.01
CA GLY A 304 -19.61 -16.77 3.01
C GLY A 304 -19.26 -15.28 2.96
N PHE A 305 -18.00 -14.92 2.77
CA PHE A 305 -17.62 -13.53 2.47
C PHE A 305 -18.00 -13.16 1.04
N ARG A 306 -18.33 -11.89 0.82
CA ARG A 306 -18.47 -11.31 -0.51
C ARG A 306 -17.25 -10.48 -0.84
N CYS A 307 -16.49 -10.87 -1.85
CA CYS A 307 -15.30 -10.16 -2.28
C CYS A 307 -15.11 -10.25 -3.80
N THR A 308 -14.61 -9.16 -4.38
CA THR A 308 -14.17 -9.13 -5.78
C THR A 308 -12.72 -9.64 -5.83
N PRO A 309 -12.37 -10.53 -6.80
CA PRO A 309 -10.98 -10.92 -6.99
C PRO A 309 -10.12 -9.68 -7.26
N PRO A 310 -9.03 -9.45 -6.52
CA PRO A 310 -8.15 -8.33 -6.80
C PRO A 310 -7.40 -8.50 -8.13
N GLU A 311 -7.21 -7.41 -8.84
CA GLU A 311 -6.51 -7.36 -10.13
C GLU A 311 -5.00 -7.27 -9.94
N GLY A 312 -4.54 -6.80 -8.76
CA GLY A 312 -3.14 -6.66 -8.39
C GLY A 312 -2.93 -6.47 -6.88
N ALA A 313 -1.72 -6.11 -6.49
CA ALA A 313 -1.25 -6.07 -5.10
C ALA A 313 -1.39 -7.46 -4.43
N TYR A 314 -1.59 -7.53 -3.13
CA TYR A 314 -1.78 -8.80 -2.43
C TYR A 314 -2.80 -8.72 -1.29
N TYR A 315 -3.90 -8.00 -1.55
CA TYR A 315 -4.98 -7.75 -0.60
C TYR A 315 -6.32 -8.20 -1.16
N ILE A 316 -7.19 -8.70 -0.28
CA ILE A 316 -8.60 -8.95 -0.57
C ILE A 316 -9.42 -8.16 0.45
N LEU A 317 -10.20 -7.20 -0.03
CA LEU A 317 -11.20 -6.51 0.77
C LEU A 317 -12.52 -7.29 0.68
N SER A 318 -13.02 -7.77 1.83
CA SER A 318 -14.10 -8.73 1.91
C SER A 318 -15.24 -8.20 2.77
N ASP A 319 -16.48 -8.23 2.26
CA ASP A 319 -17.67 -7.91 3.03
C ASP A 319 -18.15 -9.16 3.79
N PHE A 320 -18.35 -8.99 5.11
CA PHE A 320 -18.78 -10.05 6.01
C PHE A 320 -20.25 -9.92 6.45
N SER A 321 -21.03 -9.07 5.81
CA SER A 321 -22.42 -8.80 6.22
C SER A 321 -23.30 -10.06 6.24
N GLY A 322 -23.00 -11.08 5.41
CA GLY A 322 -23.65 -12.40 5.42
C GLY A 322 -23.24 -13.32 6.58
N LEU A 323 -22.23 -12.93 7.38
CA LEU A 323 -21.69 -13.74 8.48
C LEU A 323 -22.03 -13.18 9.87
N ARG A 324 -22.86 -12.15 9.94
CA ARG A 324 -23.18 -11.44 11.19
C ARG A 324 -23.76 -12.33 12.27
N ASP A 325 -24.59 -13.28 11.89
CA ASP A 325 -25.28 -14.18 12.81
C ASP A 325 -24.35 -15.21 13.48
N LEU A 326 -23.10 -15.30 12.99
CA LEU A 326 -22.07 -16.16 13.61
C LEU A 326 -21.43 -15.51 14.84
N VAL A 327 -21.54 -14.19 14.99
CA VAL A 327 -21.00 -13.48 16.14
C VAL A 327 -22.05 -13.46 17.25
N PRO A 328 -21.66 -13.77 18.51
CA PRO A 328 -22.60 -13.85 19.63
C PRO A 328 -23.51 -12.64 19.77
N SER A 329 -24.79 -12.87 20.06
CA SER A 329 -25.82 -11.85 20.29
C SER A 329 -25.42 -10.91 21.44
N GLY A 330 -25.77 -9.61 21.34
CA GLY A 330 -25.44 -8.61 22.35
C GLY A 330 -24.16 -7.81 22.08
N THR A 331 -23.41 -8.15 21.05
CA THR A 331 -22.26 -7.34 20.58
C THR A 331 -22.75 -6.33 19.55
N GLN A 332 -22.43 -5.05 19.74
CA GLN A 332 -22.57 -4.08 18.67
C GLN A 332 -21.55 -4.46 17.58
N LEU A 333 -22.01 -5.14 16.53
CA LEU A 333 -21.15 -5.72 15.52
C LEU A 333 -20.75 -4.67 14.48
N ASP A 334 -19.55 -4.17 14.64
CA ASP A 334 -18.79 -3.44 13.63
C ASP A 334 -17.66 -4.31 13.08
N ASP A 335 -16.89 -3.79 12.14
CA ASP A 335 -15.76 -4.48 11.51
C ASP A 335 -14.63 -4.80 12.50
N THR A 336 -14.44 -3.98 13.54
CA THR A 336 -13.44 -4.21 14.58
C THR A 336 -13.84 -5.39 15.46
N ALA A 337 -15.09 -5.42 15.94
CA ALA A 337 -15.62 -6.52 16.72
C ALA A 337 -15.57 -7.85 15.94
N PHE A 338 -15.94 -7.80 14.65
CA PHE A 338 -15.84 -8.97 13.77
C PHE A 338 -14.40 -9.44 13.59
N ALA A 339 -13.44 -8.55 13.36
CA ALA A 339 -12.03 -8.90 13.20
C ALA A 339 -11.43 -9.51 14.47
N VAL A 340 -11.81 -8.99 15.64
CA VAL A 340 -11.41 -9.54 16.95
C VAL A 340 -12.01 -10.94 17.16
N TRP A 341 -13.31 -11.12 16.88
CA TRP A 341 -13.97 -12.41 16.97
C TRP A 341 -13.33 -13.45 16.03
N LEU A 342 -13.09 -13.09 14.76
CA LEU A 342 -12.45 -13.97 13.78
C LEU A 342 -11.04 -14.40 14.23
N SER A 343 -10.31 -13.48 14.86
CA SER A 343 -8.96 -13.75 15.39
C SER A 343 -9.00 -14.75 16.54
N ARG A 344 -9.97 -14.65 17.44
CA ARG A 344 -10.11 -15.49 18.64
C ARG A 344 -10.70 -16.85 18.33
N GLU A 345 -11.83 -16.88 17.62
CA GLU A 345 -12.64 -18.08 17.44
C GLU A 345 -12.22 -18.92 16.24
N ILE A 346 -11.74 -18.28 15.17
CA ILE A 346 -11.33 -18.94 13.93
C ILE A 346 -9.80 -19.01 13.84
N GLY A 347 -9.10 -18.13 14.54
CA GLY A 347 -7.64 -18.09 14.54
C GLY A 347 -7.06 -17.50 13.26
N VAL A 348 -7.77 -16.56 12.60
CA VAL A 348 -7.30 -15.80 11.43
C VAL A 348 -7.56 -14.32 11.70
N THR A 349 -6.52 -13.48 11.58
CA THR A 349 -6.59 -12.06 11.90
C THR A 349 -6.56 -11.20 10.63
N PRO A 350 -7.65 -10.52 10.26
CA PRO A 350 -7.70 -9.51 9.20
C PRO A 350 -7.45 -8.10 9.75
N VAL A 351 -7.55 -7.08 8.88
CA VAL A 351 -7.66 -5.67 9.28
C VAL A 351 -9.12 -5.21 9.14
N PRO A 352 -9.69 -4.50 10.14
CA PRO A 352 -10.99 -3.85 10.03
C PRO A 352 -11.05 -2.88 8.84
N GLY A 353 -12.14 -2.94 8.07
CA GLY A 353 -12.29 -2.18 6.84
C GLY A 353 -12.41 -0.68 7.05
N SER A 354 -13.03 -0.24 8.16
CA SER A 354 -13.16 1.18 8.52
C SER A 354 -11.80 1.92 8.59
N SER A 355 -10.70 1.17 8.73
CA SER A 355 -9.33 1.71 8.68
C SER A 355 -8.94 2.32 7.33
N PHE A 356 -9.66 1.96 6.27
CA PHE A 356 -9.39 2.36 4.89
C PHE A 356 -10.43 3.35 4.34
N TYR A 357 -11.32 3.83 5.20
CA TYR A 357 -12.39 4.74 4.84
C TYR A 357 -12.56 5.86 5.87
N ARG A 358 -13.25 6.90 5.49
CA ARG A 358 -13.70 7.97 6.39
C ARG A 358 -15.20 7.90 6.66
N GLN A 359 -15.65 8.69 7.61
CA GLN A 359 -17.08 8.94 7.91
C GLN A 359 -17.92 7.67 8.18
N GLY A 360 -17.34 6.67 8.88
CA GLY A 360 -18.07 5.46 9.27
C GLY A 360 -18.35 4.47 8.13
N ARG A 361 -17.70 4.63 6.97
CA ARG A 361 -17.75 3.66 5.88
C ARG A 361 -16.86 2.45 6.20
N GLY A 362 -17.05 1.34 5.48
CA GLY A 362 -16.23 0.13 5.62
C GLY A 362 -16.56 -0.75 6.83
N GLN A 363 -17.59 -0.44 7.62
CA GLN A 363 -17.96 -1.16 8.86
C GLN A 363 -18.46 -2.60 8.64
N THR A 364 -18.69 -3.01 7.41
CA THR A 364 -19.05 -4.39 7.07
C THR A 364 -17.95 -5.13 6.33
N THR A 365 -16.75 -4.55 6.26
CA THR A 365 -15.65 -5.12 5.50
C THR A 365 -14.44 -5.39 6.38
N VAL A 366 -13.63 -6.35 5.96
CA VAL A 366 -12.30 -6.65 6.50
C VAL A 366 -11.33 -6.89 5.35
N ARG A 367 -10.04 -6.55 5.56
CA ARG A 367 -8.99 -6.80 4.58
C ARG A 367 -8.11 -7.97 5.00
N PHE A 368 -7.91 -8.91 4.09
CA PHE A 368 -6.94 -9.99 4.23
C PHE A 368 -5.74 -9.78 3.30
N VAL A 369 -4.58 -10.34 3.68
CA VAL A 369 -3.39 -10.42 2.82
C VAL A 369 -3.14 -11.85 2.38
N PHE A 370 -2.63 -12.05 1.15
CA PHE A 370 -2.19 -13.35 0.65
C PHE A 370 -0.68 -13.41 0.35
N CYS A 371 0.09 -12.45 0.86
CA CYS A 371 1.56 -12.44 0.77
C CYS A 371 2.20 -13.32 1.85
N LYS A 372 1.75 -14.56 1.96
CA LYS A 372 2.26 -15.54 2.92
C LYS A 372 2.73 -16.81 2.19
N THR A 373 3.54 -17.62 2.86
CA THR A 373 3.93 -18.95 2.37
C THR A 373 2.71 -19.84 2.19
N ASP A 374 2.81 -20.83 1.32
CA ASP A 374 1.68 -21.68 0.93
C ASP A 374 1.15 -22.48 2.14
N ASP A 375 2.02 -22.96 3.03
CA ASP A 375 1.64 -23.64 4.28
C ASP A 375 0.78 -22.76 5.20
N VAL A 376 1.17 -21.49 5.37
CA VAL A 376 0.42 -20.50 6.17
C VAL A 376 -0.94 -20.22 5.53
N LEU A 377 -1.00 -20.05 4.20
CA LEU A 377 -2.27 -19.81 3.50
C LEU A 377 -3.18 -21.03 3.51
N LEU A 378 -2.65 -22.24 3.30
CA LEU A 378 -3.43 -23.47 3.37
C LEU A 378 -4.06 -23.66 4.75
N GLU A 379 -3.32 -23.41 5.81
CA GLU A 379 -3.87 -23.49 7.17
C GLU A 379 -4.91 -22.39 7.43
N ALA A 380 -4.67 -21.15 6.97
CA ALA A 380 -5.64 -20.08 7.10
C ALA A 380 -6.96 -20.41 6.35
N THR A 381 -6.86 -20.91 5.13
CA THR A 381 -8.03 -21.31 4.32
C THR A 381 -8.78 -22.49 4.96
N ARG A 382 -8.07 -23.47 5.52
CA ARG A 382 -8.68 -24.57 6.27
C ARG A 382 -9.50 -24.05 7.45
N ARG A 383 -8.97 -23.09 8.22
CA ARG A 383 -9.70 -22.46 9.35
C ARG A 383 -10.91 -21.65 8.86
N LEU A 384 -10.77 -20.84 7.83
CA LEU A 384 -11.87 -20.04 7.28
C LEU A 384 -13.03 -20.93 6.80
N ARG A 385 -12.75 -22.07 6.17
CA ARG A 385 -13.77 -23.04 5.72
C ARG A 385 -14.59 -23.69 6.85
N THR A 386 -14.20 -23.52 8.11
CA THR A 386 -15.02 -23.97 9.26
C THR A 386 -16.19 -23.04 9.58
N LEU A 387 -16.24 -21.83 9.02
CA LEU A 387 -17.28 -20.83 9.30
C LEU A 387 -18.70 -21.31 8.98
N PRO A 388 -19.01 -21.91 7.80
CA PRO A 388 -20.35 -22.35 7.48
C PRO A 388 -20.89 -23.44 8.42
N SER A 389 -20.04 -24.30 8.96
CA SER A 389 -20.45 -25.37 9.87
C SER A 389 -20.87 -24.88 11.26
N ARG A 390 -20.57 -23.61 11.58
CA ARG A 390 -20.95 -22.99 12.86
C ARG A 390 -22.35 -22.34 12.83
N THR A 391 -23.00 -22.26 11.68
CA THR A 391 -24.38 -21.73 11.58
C THR A 391 -25.44 -22.57 12.29
N GLY A 392 -25.11 -23.76 12.77
CA GLY A 392 -26.01 -24.66 13.54
C GLY A 392 -25.72 -24.80 15.03
N SER A 393 -24.70 -24.13 15.55
CA SER A 393 -24.31 -24.21 16.97
C SER A 393 -24.56 -22.87 17.67
N SER A 394 -25.52 -22.83 18.59
CA SER A 394 -25.83 -21.66 19.41
C SER A 394 -24.59 -21.22 20.20
N ALA A 395 -24.08 -20.07 19.85
CA ALA A 395 -22.93 -19.46 20.53
C ALA A 395 -23.42 -18.65 21.75
N ASP A 396 -23.60 -19.30 22.89
CA ASP A 396 -23.75 -18.66 24.19
C ASP A 396 -22.40 -18.59 24.92
N ARG A 397 -21.53 -17.65 24.51
CA ARG A 397 -20.44 -17.16 25.36
C ARG A 397 -20.31 -15.64 25.18
N PRO A 398 -20.50 -14.85 26.26
CA PRO A 398 -20.30 -13.40 26.21
C PRO A 398 -18.82 -13.06 25.95
N LEU A 399 -18.57 -12.10 25.07
CA LEU A 399 -17.26 -11.48 24.92
C LEU A 399 -16.96 -10.66 26.18
N GLU A 400 -15.88 -10.97 26.90
CA GLU A 400 -15.45 -10.18 28.04
C GLU A 400 -15.18 -8.71 27.63
N PRO A 401 -15.56 -7.71 28.48
CA PRO A 401 -15.48 -6.28 28.18
C PRO A 401 -14.06 -5.70 28.02
N ALA A 402 -13.02 -6.50 28.27
CA ALA A 402 -11.65 -6.01 28.53
C ALA A 402 -10.88 -5.42 27.32
N LEU A 403 -11.42 -5.41 26.09
CA LEU A 403 -10.63 -5.08 24.89
C LEU A 403 -10.95 -3.78 24.18
N ARG A 404 -11.90 -2.97 24.68
CA ARG A 404 -12.09 -1.62 24.11
C ARG A 404 -10.99 -0.63 24.49
N SER A 405 -10.24 -0.88 25.58
CA SER A 405 -9.21 0.04 26.08
C SER A 405 -7.85 -0.04 25.37
N GLY A 406 -7.55 -1.14 24.69
CA GLY A 406 -6.25 -1.35 24.04
C GLY A 406 -6.14 -0.80 22.61
N LEU A 407 -7.26 -0.56 21.92
CA LEU A 407 -7.31 0.00 20.57
C LEU A 407 -7.65 1.51 20.55
N GLN A 408 -7.94 2.09 21.72
CA GLN A 408 -8.28 3.53 21.88
C GLN A 408 -7.14 4.36 22.50
N ARG A 409 -5.97 3.79 22.78
CA ARG A 409 -4.80 4.53 23.27
C ARG A 409 -3.75 4.71 22.20
#